data_0fda4856f723e178c74be8b99e9d4b61
#
_entry.id   0fda4856f723e178c74be8b99e9d4b61
#
_cell.length_a   1.000
_cell.length_b   1.000
_cell.length_c   1.000
_cell.angle_alpha   90.00
_cell.angle_beta   90.00
_cell.angle_gamma   90.00
#
_symmetry.space_group_name_H-M   'P 1'
#
loop_
_entity.id
_entity.type
_entity.pdbx_description
1 polymer ?
#
loop_
_entity_poly.entity_id
_entity_poly.type
_entity_poly.pdbx_seq_one_letter_code
_entity_poly.pdbx_strand_id
1 'polypeptide(L)'
;YMGLWNIDAGLINKQYIPNLKLVDGRTINTEVSTLYNDNQGGMWLGTLDRGILYYHPNRFRFQNIGNSLFPTAKDVNISVTCFTTDKKNILVGTKKGLFYYTLADGNLISYSQELSTVHCNVLLKDSQQRIWLGTTGQGLVCIMPNGIIKQNILPGHTIRSAIELSDGTLYLCIDNQGFGRFI
;
A
#
# COMPACT_ATOMS: atom_id res chain seq x y z
N TYR A 1 16.78 -22.84 23.70
CA TYR A 1 15.32 -22.74 23.85
C TYR A 1 14.84 -24.02 24.54
N MET A 2 14.26 -23.93 25.72
CA MET A 2 13.59 -25.07 26.34
C MET A 2 12.12 -24.98 26.03
N GLY A 3 11.57 -25.95 25.29
CA GLY A 3 10.16 -26.19 25.23
C GLY A 3 9.68 -26.68 26.60
N LEU A 4 8.80 -25.95 27.22
CA LEU A 4 8.22 -26.37 28.49
C LEU A 4 6.95 -27.17 28.20
N TRP A 5 6.95 -28.42 28.62
CA TRP A 5 5.76 -29.27 28.64
C TRP A 5 4.71 -28.63 29.55
N ASN A 6 3.46 -28.56 29.09
CA ASN A 6 2.29 -28.00 29.80
C ASN A 6 2.25 -26.47 29.93
N ILE A 7 2.63 -25.73 28.92
CA ILE A 7 2.45 -24.27 28.90
C ILE A 7 1.72 -23.90 27.63
N ASP A 8 0.68 -23.11 27.80
CA ASP A 8 -0.21 -22.60 26.74
C ASP A 8 0.50 -21.75 25.67
N ALA A 9 1.79 -21.53 25.79
CA ALA A 9 2.69 -20.96 24.80
C ALA A 9 4.16 -21.07 25.21
N GLY A 10 5.07 -20.93 24.22
CA GLY A 10 6.50 -21.06 24.42
C GLY A 10 7.23 -19.75 24.70
N LEU A 11 8.53 -19.85 25.04
CA LEU A 11 9.46 -18.73 25.14
C LEU A 11 9.94 -18.32 23.74
N ILE A 12 9.57 -17.14 23.27
CA ILE A 12 10.09 -16.53 22.05
C ILE A 12 11.01 -15.37 22.45
N ASN A 13 12.25 -15.39 21.99
CA ASN A 13 13.26 -14.36 22.30
C ASN A 13 13.43 -14.07 23.80
N LYS A 14 13.44 -15.11 24.63
CA LYS A 14 13.49 -15.03 26.11
C LYS A 14 12.28 -14.37 26.77
N GLN A 15 11.21 -14.13 26.04
CA GLN A 15 9.94 -13.63 26.55
C GLN A 15 8.89 -14.74 26.59
N TYR A 16 8.22 -14.89 27.71
CA TYR A 16 7.07 -15.78 27.84
C TYR A 16 5.85 -15.17 27.16
N ILE A 17 5.27 -15.89 26.21
CA ILE A 17 4.09 -15.45 25.48
C ILE A 17 2.94 -16.40 25.85
N PRO A 18 2.00 -15.97 26.71
CA PRO A 18 0.93 -16.85 27.22
C PRO A 18 -0.07 -17.25 26.13
N ASN A 19 -0.17 -16.50 25.05
CA ASN A 19 -1.08 -16.78 23.93
C ASN A 19 -0.43 -16.47 22.60
N LEU A 20 -0.55 -17.37 21.64
CA LEU A 20 -0.02 -17.15 20.29
C LEU A 20 -1.07 -16.40 19.45
N LYS A 21 -0.70 -15.23 18.94
CA LYS A 21 -1.54 -14.45 18.05
C LYS A 21 -1.27 -14.80 16.59
N LEU A 22 -2.31 -15.29 15.90
CA LEU A 22 -2.24 -15.59 14.47
C LEU A 22 -2.22 -14.31 13.62
N VAL A 23 -1.88 -14.48 12.34
CA VAL A 23 -1.84 -13.38 11.37
C VAL A 23 -3.23 -12.78 11.12
N ASP A 24 -4.28 -13.59 11.24
CA ASP A 24 -5.67 -13.17 11.11
C ASP A 24 -6.24 -12.51 12.38
N GLY A 25 -5.40 -12.29 13.41
CA GLY A 25 -5.75 -11.65 14.66
C GLY A 25 -6.34 -12.59 15.72
N ARG A 26 -6.65 -13.83 15.39
CA ARG A 26 -7.11 -14.82 16.36
C ARG A 26 -6.00 -15.17 17.35
N THR A 27 -6.39 -15.44 18.58
CA THR A 27 -5.48 -15.94 19.60
C THR A 27 -5.64 -17.44 19.71
N ILE A 28 -4.53 -18.17 19.72
CA ILE A 28 -4.52 -19.62 19.93
C ILE A 28 -3.91 -19.89 21.30
N ASN A 29 -4.63 -20.73 22.05
CA ASN A 29 -4.14 -21.41 23.20
C ASN A 29 -3.87 -22.87 22.83
N THR A 30 -2.62 -23.33 22.93
CA THR A 30 -2.22 -24.67 22.53
C THR A 30 -0.94 -25.08 23.24
N GLU A 31 -0.78 -26.36 23.46
CA GLU A 31 0.46 -26.93 24.01
C GLU A 31 1.47 -27.15 22.88
N VAL A 32 2.69 -26.67 23.07
CA VAL A 32 3.78 -26.85 22.12
C VAL A 32 4.55 -28.12 22.48
N SER A 33 4.55 -29.08 21.57
CA SER A 33 5.24 -30.38 21.72
C SER A 33 6.66 -30.38 21.21
N THR A 34 6.96 -29.58 20.20
CA THR A 34 8.31 -29.50 19.61
C THR A 34 8.55 -28.14 18.98
N LEU A 35 9.85 -27.81 18.85
CA LEU A 35 10.29 -26.53 18.29
C LEU A 35 11.48 -26.77 17.38
N TYR A 36 11.46 -26.17 16.18
CA TYR A 36 12.56 -26.21 15.22
C TYR A 36 12.83 -24.83 14.67
N ASN A 37 14.08 -24.42 14.65
CA ASN A 37 14.53 -23.19 14.01
C ASN A 37 15.12 -23.53 12.65
N ASP A 38 14.64 -22.87 11.59
CA ASP A 38 15.18 -23.04 10.24
C ASP A 38 16.39 -22.11 10.00
N ASN A 39 17.09 -22.36 8.88
CA ASN A 39 18.26 -21.59 8.49
C ASN A 39 17.96 -20.15 8.03
N GLN A 40 16.68 -19.81 7.88
CA GLN A 40 16.22 -18.48 7.45
C GLN A 40 15.78 -17.61 8.64
N GLY A 41 15.93 -18.11 9.87
CA GLY A 41 15.53 -17.43 11.10
C GLY A 41 14.05 -17.63 11.44
N GLY A 42 13.37 -18.51 10.74
CA GLY A 42 12.02 -18.93 11.07
C GLY A 42 11.98 -19.97 12.18
N MET A 43 10.88 -20.02 12.90
CA MET A 43 10.63 -20.96 13.98
C MET A 43 9.34 -21.75 13.71
N TRP A 44 9.47 -23.07 13.75
CA TRP A 44 8.38 -24.01 13.58
C TRP A 44 7.99 -24.57 14.94
N LEU A 45 6.70 -24.52 15.24
CA LEU A 45 6.14 -25.00 16.49
C LEU A 45 5.20 -26.17 16.16
N GLY A 46 5.56 -27.38 16.60
CA GLY A 46 4.63 -28.50 16.61
C GLY A 46 3.74 -28.41 17.83
N THR A 47 2.44 -28.59 17.65
CA THR A 47 1.45 -28.52 18.73
C THR A 47 0.74 -29.84 18.88
N LEU A 48 0.14 -30.10 20.06
CA LEU A 48 -0.57 -31.35 20.33
C LEU A 48 -1.93 -31.42 19.62
N ASP A 49 -2.58 -30.25 19.40
CA ASP A 49 -3.98 -30.20 18.96
C ASP A 49 -4.26 -29.25 17.78
N ARG A 50 -3.28 -28.44 17.36
CA ARG A 50 -3.41 -27.41 16.32
C ARG A 50 -2.51 -27.61 15.12
N GLY A 51 -1.81 -28.75 15.01
CA GLY A 51 -0.89 -29.06 13.94
C GLY A 51 0.41 -28.26 14.05
N ILE A 52 0.88 -27.63 12.97
CA ILE A 52 2.14 -26.92 12.91
C ILE A 52 1.88 -25.43 12.78
N LEU A 53 2.55 -24.65 13.62
CA LEU A 53 2.57 -23.19 13.55
C LEU A 53 3.95 -22.72 13.09
N TYR A 54 3.98 -21.68 12.26
CA TYR A 54 5.22 -21.09 11.77
C TYR A 54 5.31 -19.62 12.18
N TYR A 55 6.45 -19.25 12.75
CA TYR A 55 6.78 -17.87 13.09
C TYR A 55 8.06 -17.44 12.37
N HIS A 56 8.06 -16.27 11.76
CA HIS A 56 9.25 -15.64 11.21
C HIS A 56 9.29 -14.17 11.60
N PRO A 57 10.40 -13.65 12.18
CA PRO A 57 10.49 -12.26 12.63
C PRO A 57 10.34 -11.26 11.50
N ASN A 58 10.80 -11.61 10.30
CA ASN A 58 10.71 -10.79 9.08
C ASN A 58 9.50 -11.13 8.22
N ARG A 59 8.49 -11.79 8.77
CA ARG A 59 7.27 -12.10 8.01
C ARG A 59 6.56 -10.81 7.61
N PHE A 60 6.29 -10.66 6.31
CA PHE A 60 5.52 -9.54 5.79
C PHE A 60 4.12 -9.54 6.44
N ARG A 61 3.82 -8.46 7.13
CA ARG A 61 2.47 -8.20 7.66
C ARG A 61 1.83 -7.21 6.73
N PHE A 62 0.77 -7.61 6.04
CA PHE A 62 -0.07 -6.69 5.29
C PHE A 62 -1.12 -6.11 6.24
N GLN A 63 -1.09 -4.80 6.41
CA GLN A 63 -2.21 -4.09 6.99
C GLN A 63 -3.17 -3.74 5.85
N ASN A 64 -4.39 -4.27 5.91
CA ASN A 64 -5.42 -3.93 4.93
C ASN A 64 -6.03 -2.57 5.27
N ILE A 65 -5.89 -1.62 4.36
CA ILE A 65 -6.60 -0.35 4.38
C ILE A 65 -7.88 -0.57 3.56
N GLY A 66 -8.93 -1.01 4.25
CA GLY A 66 -10.17 -1.43 3.60
C GLY A 66 -11.01 -0.30 3.02
N ASN A 67 -11.99 -0.69 2.21
CA ASN A 67 -12.92 0.24 1.54
C ASN A 67 -13.66 1.19 2.49
N SER A 68 -13.88 0.78 3.74
CA SER A 68 -14.57 1.58 4.77
C SER A 68 -13.86 2.90 5.11
N LEU A 69 -12.57 3.02 4.84
CA LEU A 69 -11.80 4.24 5.08
C LEU A 69 -11.95 5.28 3.97
N PHE A 70 -12.43 4.89 2.77
CA PHE A 70 -12.63 5.84 1.69
C PHE A 70 -13.91 6.66 1.91
N PRO A 71 -13.84 8.00 1.92
CA PRO A 71 -15.00 8.86 2.23
C PRO A 71 -16.18 8.68 1.28
N THR A 72 -15.92 8.22 0.06
CA THR A 72 -16.91 8.03 -1.00
C THR A 72 -17.45 6.60 -1.13
N ALA A 73 -16.98 5.67 -0.26
CA ALA A 73 -17.15 4.23 -0.48
C ALA A 73 -18.23 3.57 0.37
N LYS A 74 -19.28 4.29 0.74
CA LYS A 74 -20.33 3.67 1.60
C LYS A 74 -20.93 2.39 1.02
N ASP A 75 -20.85 2.15 -0.30
CA ASP A 75 -21.42 0.97 -0.97
C ASP A 75 -20.70 0.55 -2.27
N VAL A 76 -19.45 0.95 -2.52
CA VAL A 76 -18.79 0.67 -3.80
C VAL A 76 -17.36 0.20 -3.59
N ASN A 77 -17.01 -0.92 -4.22
CA ASN A 77 -15.62 -1.38 -4.29
C ASN A 77 -14.74 -0.31 -4.97
N ILE A 78 -13.76 0.19 -4.23
CA ILE A 78 -12.77 1.13 -4.74
C ILE A 78 -11.58 0.35 -5.27
N SER A 79 -11.28 0.53 -6.56
CA SER A 79 -10.06 0.01 -7.16
C SER A 79 -8.95 1.03 -7.04
N VAL A 80 -7.95 0.74 -6.23
CA VAL A 80 -6.69 1.48 -6.20
C VAL A 80 -5.89 1.11 -7.45
N THR A 81 -5.42 2.11 -8.17
CA THR A 81 -4.71 1.95 -9.44
C THR A 81 -3.24 2.35 -9.37
N CYS A 82 -2.93 3.33 -8.54
CA CYS A 82 -1.58 3.86 -8.39
C CYS A 82 -1.40 4.56 -7.04
N PHE A 83 -0.17 4.73 -6.63
CA PHE A 83 0.19 5.54 -5.47
C PHE A 83 1.58 6.14 -5.64
N THR A 84 1.83 7.24 -4.93
CA THR A 84 3.14 7.87 -4.79
C THR A 84 3.27 8.48 -3.41
N THR A 85 4.48 8.88 -3.04
CA THR A 85 4.71 9.54 -1.75
C THR A 85 4.65 11.06 -1.87
N ASP A 86 4.07 11.71 -0.88
CA ASP A 86 4.17 13.14 -0.69
C ASP A 86 4.58 13.47 0.74
N LYS A 87 5.82 13.94 0.91
CA LYS A 87 6.45 14.16 2.23
C LYS A 87 6.43 12.86 3.07
N LYS A 88 5.63 12.84 4.15
CA LYS A 88 5.47 11.68 5.05
C LYS A 88 4.16 10.91 4.82
N ASN A 89 3.47 11.17 3.72
CA ASN A 89 2.17 10.61 3.44
C ASN A 89 2.12 9.92 2.07
N ILE A 90 1.02 9.27 1.79
CA ILE A 90 0.81 8.56 0.54
C ILE A 90 -0.35 9.20 -0.23
N LEU A 91 -0.12 9.50 -1.50
CA LEU A 91 -1.18 9.79 -2.44
C LEU A 91 -1.65 8.49 -3.07
N VAL A 92 -2.96 8.27 -3.04
CA VAL A 92 -3.61 7.06 -3.51
C VAL A 92 -4.55 7.40 -4.65
N GLY A 93 -4.18 7.01 -5.86
CA GLY A 93 -5.02 7.15 -7.04
C GLY A 93 -5.95 5.96 -7.20
N THR A 94 -7.21 6.24 -7.51
CA THR A 94 -8.24 5.23 -7.68
C THR A 94 -9.01 5.45 -8.99
N LYS A 95 -9.87 4.51 -9.34
CA LYS A 95 -10.85 4.72 -10.42
C LYS A 95 -11.89 5.79 -10.11
N LYS A 96 -11.96 6.26 -8.86
CA LYS A 96 -12.96 7.22 -8.36
C LYS A 96 -12.33 8.30 -7.49
N GLY A 97 -11.27 8.93 -7.99
CA GLY A 97 -10.63 10.07 -7.36
C GLY A 97 -9.23 9.83 -6.82
N LEU A 98 -8.61 10.93 -6.40
CA LEU A 98 -7.32 11.00 -5.74
C LEU A 98 -7.53 11.23 -4.25
N PHE A 99 -6.85 10.45 -3.43
CA PHE A 99 -6.93 10.49 -1.98
C PHE A 99 -5.56 10.71 -1.35
N TYR A 100 -5.58 11.22 -0.14
CA TYR A 100 -4.42 11.48 0.68
C TYR A 100 -4.50 10.61 1.94
N TYR A 101 -3.54 9.72 2.12
CA TYR A 101 -3.44 8.85 3.28
C TYR A 101 -2.36 9.35 4.22
N THR A 102 -2.75 9.71 5.43
CA THR A 102 -1.85 10.18 6.48
C THR A 102 -1.30 9.01 7.28
N LEU A 103 0.01 8.80 7.23
CA LEU A 103 0.67 7.68 7.93
C LEU A 103 0.63 7.81 9.46
N ALA A 104 0.51 9.04 9.99
CA ALA A 104 0.57 9.31 11.42
C ALA A 104 -0.69 8.81 12.16
N ASP A 105 -1.85 9.01 11.57
CA ASP A 105 -3.16 8.76 12.18
C ASP A 105 -4.02 7.76 11.39
N GLY A 106 -3.53 7.29 10.24
CA GLY A 106 -4.22 6.31 9.41
C GLY A 106 -5.46 6.85 8.70
N ASN A 107 -5.60 8.17 8.60
CA ASN A 107 -6.74 8.80 7.95
C ASN A 107 -6.58 8.86 6.44
N LEU A 108 -7.67 8.60 5.73
CA LEU A 108 -7.77 8.72 4.29
C LEU A 108 -8.81 9.79 3.93
N ILE A 109 -8.38 10.83 3.25
CA ILE A 109 -9.23 11.95 2.85
C ILE A 109 -9.15 12.20 1.34
N SER A 110 -10.19 12.75 0.74
CA SER A 110 -10.14 13.21 -0.66
C SER A 110 -9.08 14.31 -0.80
N TYR A 111 -8.25 14.23 -1.84
CA TYR A 111 -7.19 15.21 -2.07
C TYR A 111 -7.74 16.60 -2.35
N SER A 112 -8.71 16.69 -3.26
CA SER A 112 -9.46 17.92 -3.57
C SER A 112 -10.81 17.57 -4.19
N GLN A 113 -11.73 18.51 -4.18
CA GLN A 113 -13.04 18.35 -4.83
C GLN A 113 -12.88 18.16 -6.35
N GLU A 114 -11.96 18.88 -6.98
CA GLU A 114 -11.70 18.84 -8.41
C GLU A 114 -11.22 17.46 -8.89
N LEU A 115 -10.50 16.73 -8.03
CA LEU A 115 -9.95 15.40 -8.34
C LEU A 115 -10.75 14.26 -7.70
N SER A 116 -11.92 14.54 -7.13
CA SER A 116 -12.71 13.56 -6.36
C SER A 116 -13.41 12.50 -7.24
N THR A 117 -13.52 12.72 -8.55
CA THR A 117 -14.17 11.80 -9.50
C THR A 117 -13.26 11.35 -10.63
N VAL A 118 -12.01 11.79 -10.63
CA VAL A 118 -11.04 11.49 -11.71
C VAL A 118 -10.64 10.03 -11.67
N HIS A 119 -10.62 9.37 -12.83
CA HIS A 119 -10.06 8.03 -12.94
C HIS A 119 -8.54 8.12 -13.08
N CYS A 120 -7.84 7.86 -11.97
CA CYS A 120 -6.37 7.88 -11.91
C CYS A 120 -5.78 6.60 -12.51
N ASN A 121 -4.74 6.71 -13.33
CA ASN A 121 -4.01 5.57 -13.87
C ASN A 121 -2.58 5.50 -13.35
N VAL A 122 -1.92 6.65 -13.25
CA VAL A 122 -0.53 6.75 -12.82
C VAL A 122 -0.32 8.00 -11.97
N LEU A 123 0.54 7.88 -10.97
CA LEU A 123 1.08 8.97 -10.18
C LEU A 123 2.61 8.93 -10.25
N LEU A 124 3.22 10.02 -10.65
CA LEU A 124 4.67 10.21 -10.68
C LEU A 124 5.02 11.46 -9.90
N LYS A 125 5.92 11.35 -8.95
CA LYS A 125 6.55 12.50 -8.32
C LYS A 125 7.91 12.74 -9.00
N ASP A 126 8.06 13.92 -9.61
CA ASP A 126 9.27 14.27 -10.35
C ASP A 126 10.39 14.85 -9.45
N SER A 127 11.56 15.05 -10.03
CA SER A 127 12.74 15.62 -9.37
C SER A 127 12.51 17.04 -8.85
N GLN A 128 11.56 17.78 -9.42
CA GLN A 128 11.13 19.12 -8.98
C GLN A 128 10.02 19.06 -7.93
N GLN A 129 9.72 17.87 -7.38
CA GLN A 129 8.67 17.64 -6.40
C GLN A 129 7.25 17.93 -6.89
N ARG A 130 7.04 18.04 -8.22
CA ARG A 130 5.71 18.09 -8.82
C ARG A 130 5.13 16.68 -8.86
N ILE A 131 3.81 16.57 -8.73
CA ILE A 131 3.12 15.30 -8.85
C ILE A 131 2.34 15.31 -10.16
N TRP A 132 2.66 14.37 -11.01
CA TRP A 132 2.00 14.16 -12.29
C TRP A 132 0.98 13.04 -12.15
N LEU A 133 -0.28 13.36 -12.44
CA LEU A 133 -1.39 12.43 -12.42
C LEU A 133 -1.86 12.17 -13.85
N GLY A 134 -1.64 10.97 -14.35
CA GLY A 134 -2.23 10.52 -15.61
C GLY A 134 -3.62 9.93 -15.38
N THR A 135 -4.55 10.32 -16.24
CA THR A 135 -5.98 10.02 -16.09
C THR A 135 -6.53 9.25 -17.27
N THR A 136 -7.73 8.71 -17.11
CA THR A 136 -8.52 8.17 -18.22
C THR A 136 -9.35 9.29 -18.84
N GLY A 137 -9.02 9.65 -20.09
CA GLY A 137 -9.79 10.58 -20.92
C GLY A 137 -9.70 12.07 -20.53
N GLN A 138 -9.07 12.42 -19.41
CA GLN A 138 -8.88 13.83 -19.00
C GLN A 138 -7.43 14.30 -19.16
N GLY A 139 -6.56 13.45 -19.73
CA GLY A 139 -5.17 13.79 -19.99
C GLY A 139 -4.29 13.73 -18.73
N LEU A 140 -3.41 14.71 -18.62
CA LEU A 140 -2.41 14.81 -17.55
C LEU A 140 -2.75 16.01 -16.66
N VAL A 141 -2.64 15.79 -15.36
CA VAL A 141 -2.78 16.81 -14.32
C VAL A 141 -1.43 16.98 -13.62
N CYS A 142 -1.00 18.21 -13.42
CA CYS A 142 0.20 18.53 -12.66
C CYS A 142 -0.18 19.22 -11.36
N ILE A 143 0.25 18.65 -10.25
CA ILE A 143 0.11 19.24 -8.91
C ILE A 143 1.48 19.80 -8.51
N MET A 144 1.54 21.11 -8.37
CA MET A 144 2.75 21.84 -7.99
C MET A 144 3.08 21.64 -6.50
N PRO A 145 4.35 21.80 -6.07
CA PRO A 145 4.74 21.66 -4.67
C PRO A 145 4.00 22.60 -3.68
N ASN A 146 3.49 23.72 -4.17
CA ASN A 146 2.66 24.67 -3.42
C ASN A 146 1.15 24.30 -3.42
N GLY A 147 0.78 23.15 -3.99
CA GLY A 147 -0.59 22.66 -4.04
C GLY A 147 -1.44 23.20 -5.21
N ILE A 148 -0.88 24.06 -6.08
CA ILE A 148 -1.59 24.53 -7.28
C ILE A 148 -1.75 23.36 -8.26
N ILE A 149 -2.98 23.15 -8.71
CA ILE A 149 -3.35 22.09 -9.66
C ILE A 149 -3.46 22.70 -11.05
N LYS A 150 -2.68 22.18 -12.00
CA LYS A 150 -2.77 22.50 -13.41
C LYS A 150 -3.43 21.33 -14.14
N GLN A 151 -4.58 21.57 -14.74
CA GLN A 151 -5.36 20.59 -15.51
C GLN A 151 -5.29 20.89 -17.02
N ASN A 152 -5.98 20.05 -17.80
CA ASN A 152 -6.10 20.20 -19.25
C ASN A 152 -4.77 20.11 -20.03
N ILE A 153 -3.83 19.35 -19.52
CA ILE A 153 -2.62 18.97 -20.25
C ILE A 153 -2.96 17.71 -21.05
N LEU A 154 -2.83 17.74 -22.36
CA LEU A 154 -3.23 16.65 -23.27
C LEU A 154 -4.71 16.21 -23.07
N PRO A 155 -5.68 17.14 -23.18
CA PRO A 155 -7.09 16.82 -22.92
C PRO A 155 -7.60 15.76 -23.88
N GLY A 156 -8.55 14.95 -23.43
CA GLY A 156 -9.12 13.87 -24.22
C GLY A 156 -8.27 12.59 -24.29
N HIS A 157 -7.01 12.63 -23.83
CA HIS A 157 -6.12 11.48 -23.87
C HIS A 157 -6.19 10.67 -22.57
N THR A 158 -5.94 9.38 -22.69
CA THR A 158 -5.74 8.48 -21.55
C THR A 158 -4.26 8.25 -21.37
N ILE A 159 -3.73 8.67 -20.22
CA ILE A 159 -2.33 8.47 -19.85
C ILE A 159 -2.22 7.22 -18.99
N ARG A 160 -1.49 6.21 -19.47
CA ARG A 160 -1.34 4.90 -18.81
C ARG A 160 -0.17 4.81 -17.88
N SER A 161 0.94 5.45 -18.26
CA SER A 161 2.19 5.42 -17.50
C SER A 161 2.98 6.70 -17.73
N ALA A 162 3.85 7.03 -16.78
CA ALA A 162 4.76 8.16 -16.86
C ALA A 162 6.07 7.80 -16.17
N ILE A 163 7.18 8.25 -16.72
CA ILE A 163 8.50 8.15 -16.10
C ILE A 163 9.25 9.46 -16.29
N GLU A 164 10.14 9.78 -15.36
CA GLU A 164 11.11 10.84 -15.48
C GLU A 164 12.50 10.22 -15.69
N LEU A 165 13.24 10.70 -16.65
CA LEU A 165 14.64 10.33 -16.85
C LEU A 165 15.56 11.19 -15.99
N SER A 166 16.83 10.81 -15.89
CA SER A 166 17.85 11.50 -15.09
C SER A 166 18.11 12.95 -15.51
N ASP A 167 17.76 13.30 -16.74
CA ASP A 167 17.84 14.67 -17.28
C ASP A 167 16.59 15.52 -16.99
N GLY A 168 15.60 14.97 -16.25
CA GLY A 168 14.33 15.63 -15.95
C GLY A 168 13.29 15.53 -17.06
N THR A 169 13.59 14.84 -18.15
CA THR A 169 12.63 14.64 -19.26
C THR A 169 11.54 13.65 -18.85
N LEU A 170 10.30 14.02 -19.09
CA LEU A 170 9.15 13.12 -18.87
C LEU A 170 8.83 12.35 -20.15
N TYR A 171 8.57 11.05 -19.99
CA TYR A 171 7.99 10.20 -21.02
C TYR A 171 6.65 9.70 -20.57
N LEU A 172 5.67 9.73 -21.47
CA LEU A 172 4.30 9.31 -21.23
C LEU A 172 3.93 8.17 -22.16
N CYS A 173 3.22 7.19 -21.62
CA CYS A 173 2.51 6.20 -22.42
C CYS A 173 1.05 6.64 -22.58
N ILE A 174 0.63 6.89 -23.83
CA ILE A 174 -0.69 7.41 -24.18
C ILE A 174 -1.46 6.29 -24.88
N ASP A 175 -2.66 6.03 -24.40
CA ASP A 175 -3.51 4.98 -24.94
C ASP A 175 -3.78 5.20 -26.43
N ASN A 176 -3.64 4.15 -27.25
CA ASN A 176 -3.80 4.16 -28.71
C ASN A 176 -2.84 5.09 -29.48
N GLN A 177 -1.85 5.70 -28.82
CA GLN A 177 -0.87 6.57 -29.48
C GLN A 177 0.58 6.15 -29.20
N GLY A 178 0.79 5.11 -28.37
CA GLY A 178 2.11 4.63 -28.00
C GLY A 178 2.73 5.46 -26.89
N PHE A 179 4.01 5.78 -27.00
CA PHE A 179 4.73 6.58 -26.01
C PHE A 179 5.49 7.73 -26.64
N GLY A 180 5.66 8.80 -25.91
CA GLY A 180 6.35 9.99 -26.41
C GLY A 180 6.92 10.84 -25.29
N ARG A 181 7.83 11.72 -25.70
CA ARG A 181 8.44 12.73 -24.84
C ARG A 181 7.44 13.86 -24.58
N PHE A 182 7.31 14.25 -23.33
CA PHE A 182 6.57 15.44 -22.91
C PHE A 182 7.59 16.56 -22.66
N ILE A 183 7.40 17.70 -23.34
CA ILE A 183 8.29 18.86 -23.28
C ILE A 183 7.56 20.02 -22.62
#